data_f074ab2bafd86933283676b5824f9654
#
_entry.id   f074ab2bafd86933283676b5824f9654
#
_cell.length_a   1.000
_cell.length_b   1.000
_cell.length_c   1.000
_cell.angle_alpha   90.00
_cell.angle_beta   90.00
_cell.angle_gamma   90.00
#
_symmetry.space_group_name_H-M   'P 1'
#
loop_
_entity.id
_entity.type
_entity.pdbx_description
1 polymer ?
#
loop_
_entity_poly.entity_id
_entity_poly.type
_entity_poly.pdbx_seq_one_letter_code
_entity_poly.pdbx_strand_id
1 'polypeptide(L)'
;MSAKRRLLIACTLITAIYHFPAYSSLEYKGTFGSINAGYADWNSGFVNTHRGEVWKVTADFGVNFKEAEFYSFYESNVLNHAVAGRNHTVSVMTHVRLFDSDMTFFGKIYGQWDNSWGDDLDMFYGFGYLGWNGEWGFFKPYIGLHNQSGDYVSAKYGRTNGWNGYVVGWTAVLPFTLFDEKFVLSNWNEIELDRNDAYTEQQFGRNGLNGGLTIAWKFYPRWKASVTWRYFDNKLGYDGFGDQMIYMLGYDF
;
A
#
# COMPACT_ATOMS: atom_id res chain seq x y z
N MET A 1 -16.52 -7.41 14.45
CA MET A 1 -15.54 -8.50 14.74
C MET A 1 -14.42 -7.90 15.57
N SER A 2 -14.00 -8.48 16.70
CA SER A 2 -12.99 -7.85 17.56
C SER A 2 -11.61 -7.83 16.89
N ALA A 3 -10.77 -6.82 17.20
CA ALA A 3 -9.40 -6.68 16.68
C ALA A 3 -8.56 -7.97 16.85
N LYS A 4 -8.79 -8.74 17.92
CA LYS A 4 -8.15 -10.04 18.15
C LYS A 4 -8.48 -11.09 17.08
N ARG A 5 -9.70 -11.12 16.53
CA ARG A 5 -10.08 -12.05 15.45
C ARG A 5 -9.47 -11.65 14.11
N ARG A 6 -9.27 -10.35 13.88
CA ARG A 6 -8.68 -9.81 12.62
C ARG A 6 -7.17 -10.09 12.57
N LEU A 7 -6.47 -9.93 13.70
CA LEU A 7 -5.06 -10.28 13.82
C LEU A 7 -4.82 -11.81 13.64
N LEU A 8 -5.75 -12.65 14.10
CA LEU A 8 -5.68 -14.10 13.92
C LEU A 8 -5.77 -14.49 12.42
N ILE A 9 -6.62 -13.82 11.65
CA ILE A 9 -6.76 -14.08 10.19
C ILE A 9 -5.47 -13.68 9.44
N ALA A 10 -4.85 -12.56 9.79
CA ALA A 10 -3.56 -12.17 9.23
C ALA A 10 -2.45 -13.17 9.56
N CYS A 11 -2.39 -13.65 10.81
CA CYS A 11 -1.44 -14.69 11.24
C CYS A 11 -1.72 -16.04 10.55
N THR A 12 -2.98 -16.41 10.33
CA THR A 12 -3.35 -17.68 9.68
C THR A 12 -3.00 -17.70 8.20
N LEU A 13 -3.05 -16.56 7.51
CA LEU A 13 -2.59 -16.43 6.12
C LEU A 13 -1.06 -16.59 6.01
N ILE A 14 -0.30 -16.08 6.98
CA ILE A 14 1.15 -16.26 7.04
C ILE A 14 1.50 -17.75 7.30
N THR A 15 0.74 -18.45 8.14
CA THR A 15 0.97 -19.89 8.42
C THR A 15 0.52 -20.80 7.28
N ALA A 16 -0.45 -20.42 6.44
CA ALA A 16 -0.85 -21.19 5.28
C ALA A 16 0.27 -21.29 4.22
N ILE A 17 1.18 -20.32 4.17
CA ILE A 17 2.35 -20.34 3.25
C ILE A 17 3.32 -21.48 3.63
N TYR A 18 3.40 -21.89 4.90
CA TYR A 18 4.25 -22.99 5.34
C TYR A 18 3.75 -24.38 4.96
N HIS A 19 2.55 -24.51 4.40
CA HIS A 19 1.93 -25.79 4.07
C HIS A 19 1.87 -26.08 2.57
N PHE A 20 2.56 -25.32 1.72
CA PHE A 20 2.76 -25.69 0.33
C PHE A 20 3.86 -26.75 0.22
N PRO A 21 3.55 -28.01 -0.03
CA PRO A 21 4.53 -29.11 0.00
C PRO A 21 5.53 -29.09 -1.16
N ALA A 22 5.50 -28.07 -2.01
CA ALA A 22 6.35 -27.98 -3.21
C ALA A 22 7.64 -27.17 -3.04
N TYR A 23 7.82 -26.43 -1.93
CA TYR A 23 9.03 -25.61 -1.72
C TYR A 23 9.88 -26.17 -0.59
N SER A 24 10.75 -27.10 -0.91
CA SER A 24 11.65 -27.70 0.08
C SER A 24 12.79 -26.76 0.55
N SER A 25 13.00 -25.63 -0.12
CA SER A 25 13.88 -24.54 0.35
C SER A 25 13.61 -23.27 -0.46
N LEU A 26 13.14 -22.19 0.18
CA LEU A 26 13.14 -20.86 -0.41
C LEU A 26 14.59 -20.36 -0.51
N GLU A 27 15.04 -20.01 -1.72
CA GLU A 27 16.36 -19.44 -1.93
C GLU A 27 16.36 -17.95 -1.59
N TYR A 28 16.94 -17.61 -0.42
CA TYR A 28 17.02 -16.23 0.05
C TYR A 28 17.90 -15.36 -0.86
N LYS A 29 17.39 -14.18 -1.24
CA LYS A 29 18.08 -13.20 -2.10
C LYS A 29 18.42 -11.89 -1.38
N GLY A 30 17.70 -11.53 -0.34
CA GLY A 30 17.98 -10.33 0.44
C GLY A 30 16.77 -9.75 1.15
N THR A 31 17.06 -8.82 2.03
CA THR A 31 16.07 -8.00 2.73
C THR A 31 16.36 -6.52 2.49
N PHE A 32 15.34 -5.70 2.65
CA PHE A 32 15.46 -4.26 2.71
C PHE A 32 14.40 -3.70 3.65
N GLY A 33 14.64 -2.53 4.17
CA GLY A 33 13.66 -1.84 4.99
C GLY A 33 14.05 -0.41 5.25
N SER A 34 13.09 0.38 5.69
CA SER A 34 13.35 1.74 6.12
C SER A 34 12.37 2.21 7.21
N ILE A 35 12.81 3.20 7.96
CA ILE A 35 11.96 3.98 8.85
C ILE A 35 12.02 5.42 8.37
N ASN A 36 10.85 6.05 8.22
CA ASN A 36 10.76 7.41 7.72
C ASN A 36 9.85 8.22 8.65
N ALA A 37 10.21 9.48 8.85
CA ALA A 37 9.40 10.45 9.56
C ALA A 37 9.25 11.70 8.71
N GLY A 38 8.08 12.33 8.74
CA GLY A 38 7.86 13.48 7.90
C GLY A 38 6.48 14.09 8.05
N TYR A 39 6.17 14.87 7.06
CA TYR A 39 5.04 15.75 7.02
C TYR A 39 4.27 15.56 5.72
N ALA A 40 2.97 15.55 5.81
CA ALA A 40 2.07 15.45 4.69
C ALA A 40 1.18 16.67 4.63
N ASP A 41 1.17 17.32 3.48
CA ASP A 41 0.38 18.50 3.16
C ASP A 41 -0.71 18.10 2.16
N TRP A 42 -1.96 18.16 2.61
CA TRP A 42 -3.11 17.87 1.78
C TRP A 42 -3.49 19.12 0.99
N ASN A 43 -3.41 19.02 -0.32
CA ASN A 43 -3.82 20.09 -1.21
C ASN A 43 -5.34 20.34 -1.17
N SER A 44 -5.76 21.42 -1.73
CA SER A 44 -6.99 22.19 -1.54
C SER A 44 -8.35 21.45 -1.60
N GLY A 45 -8.41 20.19 -1.88
CA GLY A 45 -9.67 19.44 -1.92
C GLY A 45 -10.21 19.00 -0.56
N PHE A 46 -9.37 18.92 0.47
CA PHE A 46 -9.74 18.43 1.81
C PHE A 46 -9.86 19.51 2.89
N VAL A 47 -9.88 20.78 2.51
CA VAL A 47 -9.77 21.96 3.41
C VAL A 47 -10.84 22.03 4.50
N ASN A 48 -11.96 21.35 4.35
CA ASN A 48 -13.04 21.35 5.32
C ASN A 48 -13.15 20.07 6.15
N THR A 49 -12.22 19.16 6.01
CA THR A 49 -12.22 17.91 6.72
C THR A 49 -10.99 17.79 7.62
N HIS A 50 -11.00 16.88 8.55
CA HIS A 50 -9.97 16.62 9.55
C HIS A 50 -8.59 16.20 9.00
N ARG A 51 -8.31 16.44 7.71
CA ARG A 51 -7.12 16.06 6.97
C ARG A 51 -6.27 17.27 6.59
N GLY A 52 -5.96 18.09 7.55
CA GLY A 52 -4.99 19.17 7.38
C GLY A 52 -3.56 18.64 7.32
N GLU A 53 -2.64 19.53 7.59
CA GLU A 53 -1.22 19.22 7.75
C GLU A 53 -0.99 18.15 8.82
N VAL A 54 -0.39 17.03 8.44
CA VAL A 54 -0.21 15.92 9.37
C VAL A 54 1.22 15.42 9.43
N TRP A 55 1.72 15.23 10.65
CA TRP A 55 2.96 14.51 10.87
C TRP A 55 2.71 13.01 10.82
N LYS A 56 3.65 12.29 10.22
CA LYS A 56 3.55 10.85 10.04
C LYS A 56 4.89 10.14 10.22
N VAL A 57 4.82 8.89 10.63
CA VAL A 57 5.94 7.95 10.66
C VAL A 57 5.54 6.73 9.85
N THR A 58 6.47 6.23 9.04
CA THR A 58 6.30 4.97 8.30
C THR A 58 7.46 4.04 8.60
N ALA A 59 7.19 2.75 8.57
CA ALA A 59 8.19 1.71 8.56
C ALA A 59 7.84 0.74 7.44
N ASP A 60 8.80 0.39 6.63
CA ASP A 60 8.63 -0.61 5.58
C ASP A 60 9.70 -1.69 5.69
N PHE A 61 9.34 -2.89 5.23
CA PHE A 61 10.19 -4.05 5.23
C PHE A 61 9.86 -4.95 4.05
N GLY A 62 10.88 -5.47 3.39
CA GLY A 62 10.72 -6.46 2.33
C GLY A 62 11.76 -7.57 2.44
N VAL A 63 11.37 -8.73 1.97
CA VAL A 63 12.24 -9.89 1.82
C VAL A 63 12.02 -10.53 0.45
N ASN A 64 13.12 -10.80 -0.23
CA ASN A 64 13.13 -11.39 -1.55
C ASN A 64 13.72 -12.80 -1.47
N PHE A 65 13.00 -13.74 -2.04
CA PHE A 65 13.44 -15.09 -2.37
C PHE A 65 13.44 -15.26 -3.88
N LYS A 66 14.07 -16.30 -4.38
CA LYS A 66 13.97 -16.66 -5.80
C LYS A 66 12.50 -16.94 -6.21
N GLU A 67 11.78 -17.62 -5.33
CA GLU A 67 10.42 -18.12 -5.57
C GLU A 67 9.34 -17.13 -5.15
N ALA A 68 9.64 -16.15 -4.29
CA ALA A 68 8.64 -15.24 -3.74
C ALA A 68 9.23 -13.91 -3.28
N GLU A 69 8.39 -12.90 -3.27
CA GLU A 69 8.69 -11.61 -2.65
C GLU A 69 7.59 -11.27 -1.64
N PHE A 70 8.01 -10.69 -0.51
CA PHE A 70 7.13 -10.16 0.52
C PHE A 70 7.52 -8.71 0.78
N TYR A 71 6.51 -7.86 0.87
CA TYR A 71 6.66 -6.47 1.26
C TYR A 71 5.59 -6.10 2.27
N SER A 72 5.95 -5.35 3.28
CA SER A 72 5.00 -4.80 4.24
C SER A 72 5.35 -3.36 4.58
N PHE A 73 4.35 -2.58 4.89
CA PHE A 73 4.55 -1.28 5.51
C PHE A 73 3.55 -1.04 6.64
N TYR A 74 3.98 -0.21 7.57
CA TYR A 74 3.18 0.38 8.61
C TYR A 74 3.25 1.89 8.50
N GLU A 75 2.14 2.55 8.70
CA GLU A 75 2.04 3.99 8.72
C GLU A 75 1.22 4.43 9.93
N SER A 76 1.72 5.40 10.69
CA SER A 76 0.97 6.12 11.71
C SER A 76 0.88 7.59 11.30
N ASN A 77 -0.32 8.07 11.13
CA ASN A 77 -0.63 9.42 10.69
C ASN A 77 -1.18 10.27 11.84
N VAL A 78 -1.21 11.58 11.59
CA VAL A 78 -1.84 12.55 12.48
C VAL A 78 -1.18 12.57 13.86
N LEU A 79 0.15 12.47 13.89
CA LEU A 79 0.93 12.42 15.14
C LEU A 79 0.88 13.72 15.93
N ASN A 80 0.54 14.83 15.28
CA ASN A 80 0.32 16.14 15.90
C ASN A 80 -1.04 16.30 16.59
N HIS A 81 -1.91 15.28 16.50
CA HIS A 81 -3.21 15.26 17.17
C HIS A 81 -3.19 14.33 18.39
N ALA A 82 -4.22 14.44 19.23
CA ALA A 82 -4.42 13.52 20.33
C ALA A 82 -4.51 12.07 19.83
N VAL A 83 -4.17 11.10 20.69
CA VAL A 83 -4.17 9.67 20.33
C VAL A 83 -5.50 9.21 19.72
N ALA A 84 -6.61 9.77 20.18
CA ALA A 84 -7.95 9.46 19.65
C ALA A 84 -8.17 9.89 18.19
N GLY A 85 -7.39 10.82 17.66
CA GLY A 85 -7.48 11.28 16.26
C GLY A 85 -6.43 10.67 15.34
N ARG A 86 -5.61 9.74 15.84
CA ARG A 86 -4.58 9.08 15.03
C ARG A 86 -5.18 7.95 14.21
N ASN A 87 -4.67 7.80 13.00
CA ASN A 87 -4.97 6.63 12.20
C ASN A 87 -3.70 5.79 11.96
N HIS A 88 -3.93 4.53 11.72
CA HIS A 88 -2.88 3.55 11.47
C HIS A 88 -3.20 2.76 10.21
N THR A 89 -2.19 2.52 9.41
CA THR A 89 -2.30 1.73 8.19
C THR A 89 -1.27 0.61 8.23
N VAL A 90 -1.67 -0.59 7.86
CA VAL A 90 -0.77 -1.73 7.63
C VAL A 90 -1.05 -2.29 6.25
N SER A 91 -0.01 -2.60 5.51
CA SER A 91 -0.15 -3.37 4.27
C SER A 91 0.85 -4.51 4.24
N VAL A 92 0.41 -5.64 3.72
CA VAL A 92 1.26 -6.78 3.39
C VAL A 92 0.97 -7.17 1.95
N MET A 93 2.00 -7.29 1.15
CA MET A 93 1.92 -7.66 -0.26
C MET A 93 2.87 -8.82 -0.52
N THR A 94 2.44 -9.77 -1.34
CA THR A 94 3.25 -10.92 -1.74
C THR A 94 3.09 -11.21 -3.21
N HIS A 95 4.19 -11.66 -3.81
CA HIS A 95 4.24 -12.31 -5.11
C HIS A 95 4.87 -13.68 -4.94
N VAL A 96 4.18 -14.74 -5.31
CA VAL A 96 4.71 -16.12 -5.31
C VAL A 96 4.78 -16.58 -6.76
N ARG A 97 6.01 -16.90 -7.24
CA ARG A 97 6.21 -17.33 -8.64
C ARG A 97 5.42 -18.60 -8.94
N LEU A 98 4.83 -18.62 -10.11
CA LEU A 98 4.11 -19.78 -10.62
C LEU A 98 5.08 -20.60 -11.47
N PHE A 99 5.44 -21.77 -10.96
CA PHE A 99 6.43 -22.64 -11.60
C PHE A 99 7.77 -21.91 -11.83
N ASP A 100 8.48 -22.23 -12.87
CA ASP A 100 9.75 -21.58 -13.28
C ASP A 100 9.51 -20.35 -14.18
N SER A 101 8.48 -19.56 -13.87
CA SER A 101 8.12 -18.38 -14.66
C SER A 101 8.19 -17.10 -13.83
N ASP A 102 8.17 -15.94 -14.50
CA ASP A 102 8.04 -14.64 -13.86
C ASP A 102 6.60 -14.24 -13.54
N MET A 103 5.63 -15.04 -13.99
CA MET A 103 4.25 -14.90 -13.54
C MET A 103 4.13 -15.29 -12.08
N THR A 104 3.30 -14.57 -11.34
CA THR A 104 3.13 -14.81 -9.90
C THR A 104 1.66 -14.89 -9.52
N PHE A 105 1.37 -15.66 -8.48
CA PHE A 105 0.20 -15.39 -7.66
C PHE A 105 0.49 -14.13 -6.83
N PHE A 106 -0.41 -13.16 -6.92
CA PHE A 106 -0.36 -11.90 -6.19
C PHE A 106 -1.38 -11.92 -5.06
N GLY A 107 -0.97 -11.45 -3.89
CA GLY A 107 -1.85 -11.20 -2.76
C GLY A 107 -1.47 -9.91 -2.04
N LYS A 108 -2.48 -9.13 -1.64
CA LYS A 108 -2.28 -7.92 -0.83
C LYS A 108 -3.40 -7.80 0.19
N ILE A 109 -3.01 -7.43 1.40
CA ILE A 109 -3.91 -7.01 2.47
C ILE A 109 -3.54 -5.57 2.81
N TYR A 110 -4.53 -4.70 2.86
CA TYR A 110 -4.39 -3.32 3.28
C TYR A 110 -5.45 -3.03 4.33
N GLY A 111 -5.00 -2.72 5.54
CA GLY A 111 -5.88 -2.41 6.67
C GLY A 111 -5.64 -0.98 7.15
N GLN A 112 -6.71 -0.27 7.37
CA GLN A 112 -6.70 1.05 8.00
C GLN A 112 -7.55 1.02 9.27
N TRP A 113 -7.03 1.59 10.34
CA TRP A 113 -7.73 1.77 11.62
C TRP A 113 -7.75 3.24 11.97
N ASP A 114 -8.96 3.77 12.09
CA ASP A 114 -9.18 5.17 12.44
C ASP A 114 -10.24 5.25 13.53
N ASN A 115 -9.89 5.87 14.65
CA ASN A 115 -10.82 5.98 15.79
C ASN A 115 -12.02 6.89 15.51
N SER A 116 -11.98 7.70 14.45
CA SER A 116 -13.04 8.64 14.08
C SER A 116 -13.90 8.18 12.90
N TRP A 117 -13.34 7.36 11.99
CA TRP A 117 -13.98 6.94 10.74
C TRP A 117 -14.34 5.44 10.71
N GLY A 118 -13.77 4.66 11.62
CA GLY A 118 -13.90 3.21 11.65
C GLY A 118 -12.76 2.48 10.94
N ASP A 119 -12.91 1.19 10.83
CA ASP A 119 -11.91 0.30 10.30
C ASP A 119 -12.28 -0.14 8.89
N ASP A 120 -11.26 -0.18 8.00
CA ASP A 120 -11.36 -0.73 6.65
C ASP A 120 -10.27 -1.78 6.41
N LEU A 121 -10.62 -2.84 5.70
CA LEU A 121 -9.74 -3.91 5.28
C LEU A 121 -9.99 -4.24 3.82
N ASP A 122 -9.04 -3.91 2.96
CA ASP A 122 -9.03 -4.30 1.55
C ASP A 122 -8.17 -5.54 1.36
N MET A 123 -8.66 -6.51 0.61
CA MET A 123 -7.97 -7.74 0.26
C MET A 123 -7.97 -7.90 -1.26
N PHE A 124 -6.78 -7.99 -1.84
CA PHE A 124 -6.59 -8.19 -3.27
C PHE A 124 -5.88 -9.53 -3.50
N TYR A 125 -6.31 -10.28 -4.51
CA TYR A 125 -5.68 -11.53 -4.90
C TYR A 125 -5.86 -11.78 -6.40
N GLY A 126 -4.80 -12.22 -7.04
CA GLY A 126 -4.80 -12.41 -8.48
C GLY A 126 -3.43 -12.80 -9.02
N PHE A 127 -3.03 -12.14 -10.10
CA PHE A 127 -1.79 -12.44 -10.78
C PHE A 127 -0.93 -11.19 -10.93
N GLY A 128 0.38 -11.39 -10.88
CA GLY A 128 1.37 -10.35 -11.10
C GLY A 128 2.52 -10.85 -11.98
N TYR A 129 3.45 -9.96 -12.26
CA TYR A 129 4.63 -10.25 -13.08
C TYR A 129 5.88 -9.63 -12.49
N LEU A 130 6.97 -10.39 -12.37
CA LEU A 130 8.25 -9.98 -11.79
C LEU A 130 9.40 -9.95 -12.81
N GLY A 131 9.17 -10.27 -14.08
CA GLY A 131 10.23 -10.40 -15.08
C GLY A 131 10.82 -9.06 -15.56
N TRP A 132 10.15 -7.95 -15.32
CA TRP A 132 10.67 -6.63 -15.70
C TRP A 132 11.51 -6.04 -14.55
N ASN A 133 12.71 -6.59 -14.39
CA ASN A 133 13.68 -6.13 -13.40
C ASN A 133 15.10 -6.22 -13.96
N GLY A 134 16.02 -5.40 -13.41
CA GLY A 134 17.42 -5.34 -13.82
C GLY A 134 18.17 -4.21 -13.12
N GLU A 135 19.34 -3.85 -13.64
CA GLU A 135 20.13 -2.73 -13.12
C GLU A 135 19.42 -1.39 -13.23
N TRP A 136 18.51 -1.26 -14.21
CA TRP A 136 17.67 -0.07 -14.39
C TRP A 136 16.61 0.11 -13.31
N GLY A 137 16.34 -0.93 -12.49
CA GLY A 137 15.27 -0.99 -11.51
C GLY A 137 14.24 -2.06 -11.81
N PHE A 138 12.97 -1.80 -11.54
CA PHE A 138 11.91 -2.76 -11.82
C PHE A 138 10.55 -2.10 -12.12
N PHE A 139 9.70 -2.87 -12.81
CA PHE A 139 8.28 -2.60 -12.96
C PHE A 139 7.49 -3.89 -12.68
N LYS A 140 6.63 -3.88 -11.67
CA LYS A 140 5.90 -5.05 -11.16
C LYS A 140 4.39 -4.79 -11.24
N PRO A 141 3.75 -5.10 -12.39
CA PRO A 141 2.30 -4.98 -12.54
C PRO A 141 1.57 -6.15 -11.90
N TYR A 142 0.30 -5.93 -11.56
CA TYR A 142 -0.63 -6.95 -11.10
C TYR A 142 -2.07 -6.63 -11.51
N ILE A 143 -2.88 -7.68 -11.57
CA ILE A 143 -4.33 -7.62 -11.74
C ILE A 143 -4.97 -8.61 -10.78
N GLY A 144 -6.10 -8.25 -10.21
CA GLY A 144 -6.74 -9.14 -9.23
C GLY A 144 -8.19 -8.81 -8.94
N LEU A 145 -8.73 -9.61 -8.07
CA LEU A 145 -10.04 -9.49 -7.47
C LEU A 145 -9.90 -8.66 -6.19
N HIS A 146 -10.91 -7.85 -5.91
CA HIS A 146 -10.98 -7.03 -4.70
C HIS A 146 -12.11 -7.51 -3.80
N ASN A 147 -11.78 -7.77 -2.55
CA ASN A 147 -12.73 -7.93 -1.46
C ASN A 147 -12.48 -6.88 -0.39
N GLN A 148 -13.55 -6.35 0.17
CA GLN A 148 -13.49 -5.31 1.17
C GLN A 148 -14.31 -5.70 2.40
N SER A 149 -13.88 -5.27 3.59
CA SER A 149 -14.62 -5.38 4.84
C SER A 149 -14.38 -4.13 5.66
N GLY A 150 -15.43 -3.35 5.90
CA GLY A 150 -15.34 -2.09 6.63
C GLY A 150 -16.45 -1.87 7.64
N ASP A 151 -16.30 -0.83 8.43
CA ASP A 151 -17.31 -0.40 9.40
C ASP A 151 -18.34 0.57 8.80
N TYR A 152 -18.10 1.05 7.58
CA TYR A 152 -19.08 1.88 6.88
C TYR A 152 -20.38 1.13 6.61
N VAL A 153 -21.48 1.80 6.88
CA VAL A 153 -22.83 1.28 6.66
C VAL A 153 -23.62 2.30 5.84
N SER A 154 -23.84 1.97 4.57
CA SER A 154 -24.79 2.71 3.73
C SER A 154 -26.22 2.50 4.22
N ALA A 155 -26.99 3.58 4.28
CA ALA A 155 -28.42 3.48 4.61
C ALA A 155 -29.22 2.70 3.56
N LYS A 156 -28.75 2.67 2.31
CA LYS A 156 -29.44 2.03 1.17
C LYS A 156 -28.91 0.61 0.90
N TYR A 157 -27.61 0.41 1.00
CA TYR A 157 -26.94 -0.82 0.55
C TYR A 157 -26.38 -1.68 1.68
N GLY A 158 -26.46 -1.19 2.93
CA GLY A 158 -25.92 -1.89 4.09
C GLY A 158 -24.40 -1.75 4.24
N ARG A 159 -23.79 -2.70 4.93
CA ARG A 159 -22.35 -2.67 5.24
C ARG A 159 -21.51 -3.04 4.01
N THR A 160 -20.36 -2.36 3.87
CA THR A 160 -19.35 -2.68 2.86
C THR A 160 -18.63 -3.97 3.25
N ASN A 161 -19.10 -5.12 2.78
CA ASN A 161 -18.46 -6.42 3.02
C ASN A 161 -18.54 -7.31 1.79
N GLY A 162 -17.46 -8.03 1.52
CA GLY A 162 -17.39 -9.06 0.48
C GLY A 162 -16.82 -8.55 -0.83
N TRP A 163 -17.36 -9.05 -1.93
CA TRP A 163 -16.91 -8.73 -3.27
C TRP A 163 -16.98 -7.22 -3.57
N ASN A 164 -15.89 -6.66 -4.07
CA ASN A 164 -15.78 -5.24 -4.38
C ASN A 164 -15.10 -4.97 -5.75
N GLY A 165 -15.33 -5.85 -6.71
CA GLY A 165 -14.85 -5.67 -8.07
C GLY A 165 -13.40 -6.13 -8.29
N TYR A 166 -12.68 -5.38 -9.11
CA TYR A 166 -11.37 -5.75 -9.60
C TYR A 166 -10.33 -4.68 -9.24
N VAL A 167 -9.05 -5.08 -9.30
CA VAL A 167 -7.93 -4.16 -9.14
C VAL A 167 -6.91 -4.38 -10.25
N VAL A 168 -6.36 -3.28 -10.76
CA VAL A 168 -5.16 -3.26 -11.60
C VAL A 168 -4.17 -2.33 -10.92
N GLY A 169 -2.93 -2.75 -10.80
CA GLY A 169 -1.93 -1.89 -10.17
C GLY A 169 -0.51 -2.25 -10.57
N TRP A 170 0.42 -1.44 -10.11
CA TRP A 170 1.85 -1.66 -10.30
C TRP A 170 2.68 -0.96 -9.25
N THR A 171 3.92 -1.43 -9.11
CA THR A 171 5.01 -0.72 -8.44
C THR A 171 6.19 -0.65 -9.39
N ALA A 172 6.76 0.53 -9.54
CA ALA A 172 7.94 0.80 -10.35
C ALA A 172 9.00 1.51 -9.53
N VAL A 173 10.27 1.14 -9.73
CA VAL A 173 11.42 1.79 -9.09
C VAL A 173 12.52 1.94 -10.10
N LEU A 174 13.07 3.15 -10.21
CA LEU A 174 14.16 3.53 -11.11
C LEU A 174 15.26 4.24 -10.30
N PRO A 175 16.36 3.58 -9.92
CA PRO A 175 17.53 4.23 -9.39
C PRO A 175 18.28 4.97 -10.49
N PHE A 176 18.81 6.15 -10.21
CA PHE A 176 19.62 6.92 -11.14
C PHE A 176 20.63 7.80 -10.41
N THR A 177 21.61 8.28 -11.13
CA THR A 177 22.63 9.23 -10.65
C THR A 177 22.49 10.53 -11.41
N LEU A 178 22.48 11.65 -10.69
CA LEU A 178 22.44 13.01 -11.27
C LEU A 178 23.41 13.89 -10.47
N PHE A 179 24.36 14.56 -11.14
CA PHE A 179 25.40 15.38 -10.52
C PHE A 179 26.19 14.63 -9.43
N ASP A 180 26.54 13.37 -9.69
CA ASP A 180 27.23 12.44 -8.78
C ASP A 180 26.43 12.06 -7.51
N GLU A 181 25.19 12.51 -7.40
CA GLU A 181 24.27 12.19 -6.32
C GLU A 181 23.33 11.05 -6.70
N LYS A 182 22.97 10.21 -5.74
CA LYS A 182 22.12 9.03 -5.96
C LYS A 182 20.66 9.35 -5.67
N PHE A 183 19.81 9.07 -6.63
CA PHE A 183 18.37 9.23 -6.54
C PHE A 183 17.64 7.92 -6.82
N VAL A 184 16.43 7.84 -6.32
CA VAL A 184 15.46 6.78 -6.65
C VAL A 184 14.15 7.45 -7.00
N LEU A 185 13.67 7.21 -8.22
CA LEU A 185 12.30 7.52 -8.62
C LEU A 185 11.46 6.27 -8.39
N SER A 186 10.35 6.39 -7.70
CA SER A 186 9.40 5.30 -7.54
C SER A 186 7.97 5.75 -7.83
N ASN A 187 7.20 4.84 -8.40
CA ASN A 187 5.78 5.06 -8.68
C ASN A 187 4.99 3.81 -8.31
N TRP A 188 3.86 3.99 -7.67
CA TRP A 188 2.89 2.94 -7.46
C TRP A 188 1.50 3.45 -7.82
N ASN A 189 0.67 2.57 -8.35
CA ASN A 189 -0.72 2.86 -8.64
C ASN A 189 -1.59 1.65 -8.34
N GLU A 190 -2.82 1.96 -7.96
CA GLU A 190 -3.88 1.02 -7.73
C GLU A 190 -5.18 1.59 -8.27
N ILE A 191 -5.74 0.92 -9.26
CA ILE A 191 -6.98 1.29 -9.93
C ILE A 191 -8.01 0.24 -9.54
N GLU A 192 -9.02 0.65 -8.80
CA GLU A 192 -10.15 -0.19 -8.42
C GLU A 192 -11.27 0.01 -9.44
N LEU A 193 -11.85 -1.09 -9.89
CA LEU A 193 -12.85 -1.13 -10.95
C LEU A 193 -14.08 -1.91 -10.47
N ASP A 194 -15.25 -1.42 -10.84
CA ASP A 194 -16.54 -2.08 -10.61
C ASP A 194 -16.81 -2.40 -9.13
N ARG A 195 -16.57 -1.42 -8.27
CA ARG A 195 -16.83 -1.49 -6.82
C ARG A 195 -18.30 -1.79 -6.54
N ASN A 196 -18.59 -2.48 -5.44
CA ASN A 196 -19.95 -2.68 -4.99
C ASN A 196 -20.64 -1.35 -4.62
N ASP A 197 -21.97 -1.36 -4.58
CA ASP A 197 -22.75 -0.14 -4.43
C ASP A 197 -22.51 0.56 -3.09
N ALA A 198 -22.34 -0.18 -1.99
CA ALA A 198 -22.09 0.41 -0.67
C ALA A 198 -20.70 1.09 -0.61
N TYR A 199 -19.68 0.48 -1.19
CA TYR A 199 -18.34 1.05 -1.26
C TYR A 199 -18.27 2.20 -2.28
N THR A 200 -19.04 2.11 -3.37
CA THR A 200 -19.24 3.21 -4.34
C THR A 200 -19.79 4.46 -3.65
N GLU A 201 -20.77 4.30 -2.76
CA GLU A 201 -21.31 5.41 -1.98
C GLU A 201 -20.26 5.98 -1.01
N GLN A 202 -19.51 5.12 -0.31
CA GLN A 202 -18.46 5.54 0.62
C GLN A 202 -17.31 6.30 -0.07
N GLN A 203 -16.94 5.89 -1.28
CA GLN A 203 -15.78 6.41 -2.01
C GLN A 203 -16.15 7.34 -3.17
N PHE A 204 -17.43 7.69 -3.32
CA PHE A 204 -17.96 8.60 -4.34
C PHE A 204 -17.76 8.16 -5.79
N GLY A 205 -17.49 6.88 -6.05
CA GLY A 205 -17.32 6.41 -7.42
C GLY A 205 -17.23 4.89 -7.54
N ARG A 206 -17.76 4.38 -8.66
CA ARG A 206 -17.71 2.96 -9.01
C ARG A 206 -16.30 2.49 -9.38
N ASN A 207 -15.47 3.42 -9.81
CA ASN A 207 -14.04 3.21 -10.05
C ASN A 207 -13.25 4.21 -9.21
N GLY A 208 -12.00 3.88 -8.89
CA GLY A 208 -11.14 4.79 -8.18
C GLY A 208 -9.69 4.54 -8.47
N LEU A 209 -8.89 5.58 -8.26
CA LEU A 209 -7.45 5.57 -8.41
C LEU A 209 -6.82 5.95 -7.07
N ASN A 210 -5.72 5.30 -6.73
CA ASN A 210 -4.82 5.71 -5.65
C ASN A 210 -3.40 5.46 -6.11
N GLY A 211 -2.53 6.47 -6.02
CA GLY A 211 -1.18 6.36 -6.52
C GLY A 211 -0.22 7.33 -5.85
N GLY A 212 1.06 7.13 -6.12
CA GLY A 212 2.13 7.99 -5.65
C GLY A 212 3.34 7.98 -6.56
N LEU A 213 3.91 9.16 -6.75
CA LEU A 213 5.19 9.36 -7.43
C LEU A 213 6.16 9.96 -6.42
N THR A 214 7.25 9.24 -6.15
CA THR A 214 8.25 9.65 -5.16
C THR A 214 9.60 9.85 -5.81
N ILE A 215 10.27 10.94 -5.47
CA ILE A 215 11.70 11.11 -5.68
C ILE A 215 12.40 11.08 -4.33
N ALA A 216 13.40 10.20 -4.17
CA ALA A 216 14.21 10.09 -2.97
C ALA A 216 15.68 10.38 -3.31
N TRP A 217 16.29 11.29 -2.58
CA TRP A 217 17.72 11.60 -2.63
C TRP A 217 18.44 10.87 -1.52
N LYS A 218 19.42 10.04 -1.86
CA LYS A 218 20.29 9.31 -0.92
C LYS A 218 21.55 10.12 -0.64
N PHE A 219 21.43 11.11 0.22
CA PHE A 219 22.49 12.11 0.49
C PHE A 219 23.60 11.61 1.41
N TYR A 220 23.37 10.51 2.12
CA TYR A 220 24.37 9.87 2.99
C TYR A 220 24.12 8.36 3.05
N PRO A 221 25.12 7.50 3.35
CA PRO A 221 24.88 6.08 3.52
C PRO A 221 23.72 5.80 4.47
N ARG A 222 22.71 5.08 3.97
CA ARG A 222 21.44 4.75 4.67
C ARG A 222 20.48 5.92 4.94
N TRP A 223 20.85 7.18 4.71
CA TRP A 223 19.95 8.32 4.88
C TRP A 223 19.41 8.80 3.56
N LYS A 224 18.13 9.12 3.55
CA LYS A 224 17.43 9.65 2.38
C LYS A 224 16.46 10.76 2.78
N ALA A 225 16.30 11.73 1.89
CA ALA A 225 15.19 12.68 1.92
C ALA A 225 14.30 12.39 0.72
N SER A 226 13.00 12.45 0.87
CA SER A 226 12.07 12.17 -0.23
C SER A 226 10.90 13.13 -0.27
N VAL A 227 10.40 13.35 -1.48
CA VAL A 227 9.17 14.06 -1.77
C VAL A 227 8.27 13.10 -2.55
N THR A 228 7.05 12.93 -2.09
CA THR A 228 6.03 12.12 -2.76
C THR A 228 4.85 13.00 -3.13
N TRP A 229 4.50 13.03 -4.41
CA TRP A 229 3.20 13.46 -4.86
C TRP A 229 2.26 12.25 -4.83
N ARG A 230 1.36 12.21 -3.85
CA ARG A 230 0.28 11.23 -3.76
C ARG A 230 -0.96 11.81 -4.42
N TYR A 231 -1.61 11.04 -5.27
CA TYR A 231 -2.82 11.45 -5.98
C TYR A 231 -3.86 10.33 -5.91
N PHE A 232 -5.11 10.72 -5.98
CA PHE A 232 -6.24 9.79 -5.93
C PHE A 232 -7.44 10.40 -6.65
N ASP A 233 -8.35 9.54 -7.07
CA ASP A 233 -9.63 9.91 -7.67
C ASP A 233 -10.71 8.97 -7.15
N ASN A 234 -11.81 9.54 -6.64
CA ASN A 234 -12.89 8.78 -6.00
C ASN A 234 -12.36 7.74 -5.00
N LYS A 235 -11.47 8.15 -4.13
CA LYS A 235 -10.83 7.32 -3.11
C LYS A 235 -10.56 8.14 -1.85
N LEU A 236 -10.34 7.47 -0.73
CA LEU A 236 -10.10 8.08 0.57
C LEU A 236 -11.29 8.91 1.09
N GLY A 237 -12.51 8.61 0.63
CA GLY A 237 -13.72 9.34 0.99
C GLY A 237 -13.79 10.74 0.38
N TYR A 238 -13.22 10.92 -0.81
CA TYR A 238 -13.22 12.17 -1.56
C TYR A 238 -13.84 11.98 -2.94
N ASP A 239 -14.69 12.93 -3.34
CA ASP A 239 -15.36 12.96 -4.63
C ASP A 239 -14.47 13.63 -5.67
N GLY A 240 -14.09 12.87 -6.72
CA GLY A 240 -13.22 13.32 -7.77
C GLY A 240 -11.73 13.26 -7.41
N PHE A 241 -10.93 14.08 -8.10
CA PHE A 241 -9.47 14.10 -7.98
C PHE A 241 -9.00 14.91 -6.78
N GLY A 242 -8.08 14.34 -6.01
CA GLY A 242 -7.38 15.00 -4.93
C GLY A 242 -5.92 14.58 -4.88
N ASP A 243 -5.10 15.37 -4.20
CA ASP A 243 -3.67 15.09 -4.06
C ASP A 243 -3.09 15.55 -2.72
N GLN A 244 -1.88 15.10 -2.46
CA GLN A 244 -1.13 15.35 -1.24
C GLN A 244 0.37 15.37 -1.54
N MET A 245 1.09 16.34 -0.98
CA MET A 245 2.55 16.32 -0.96
C MET A 245 3.06 15.76 0.37
N ILE A 246 3.99 14.81 0.29
CA ILE A 246 4.57 14.16 1.48
C ILE A 246 6.08 14.35 1.45
N TYR A 247 6.63 14.90 2.53
CA TYR A 247 8.05 15.17 2.71
C TYR A 247 8.59 14.30 3.83
N MET A 248 9.59 13.46 3.54
CA MET A 248 10.09 12.48 4.50
C MET A 248 11.62 12.54 4.63
N LEU A 249 12.10 12.37 5.84
CA LEU A 249 13.47 11.96 6.13
C LEU A 249 13.45 10.49 6.54
N GLY A 250 14.31 9.67 5.93
CA GLY A 250 14.31 8.23 6.12
C GLY A 250 15.69 7.65 6.37
N TYR A 251 15.68 6.48 7.01
CA TYR A 251 16.86 5.66 7.26
C TYR A 251 16.63 4.25 6.73
N ASP A 252 17.50 3.81 5.80
CA ASP A 252 17.49 2.46 5.21
C ASP A 252 18.36 1.51 6.04
N PHE A 253 17.95 0.25 6.26
CA PHE A 253 18.69 -0.76 7.03
C PHE A 253 18.74 -2.13 6.33
#